data_ef5b83ebf3d1997fa666db2e9fb8e1ed
#
_entry.id   ef5b83ebf3d1997fa666db2e9fb8e1ed
#
_cell.length_a   1.000
_cell.length_b   1.000
_cell.length_c   1.000
_cell.angle_alpha   90.00
_cell.angle_beta   90.00
_cell.angle_gamma   90.00
#
_symmetry.space_group_name_H-M   'P 1'
#
loop_
_entity.id
_entity.type
_entity.pdbx_description
1 polymer ?
#
loop_
_entity_poly.entity_id
_entity_poly.type
_entity_poly.pdbx_seq_one_letter_code
_entity_poly.pdbx_strand_id
1 'polypeptide(L)'
;MPGSVIDEPLGVSCVFMDGRRAEFFLNEDRLPQLARQLMRALADLVKPHGDLDSPDSVRGYLVSIRFFLRDLDKHGFAGTAEDLSRPVLARALLALKQGRHESPVRLLLRRLDDLEGVFEADVRRFVDGRNFHARPAEDRHPLVPYSEREWANLISVCEGITGRAYTAFKAAVQEAERGQDVTVGGWSRENVQWMLRHRGPEGTLPRRVRGQYAAVRQLTKIYPGAGNEAVAALFPGLGIVFAYRILLGTRTGIVADGIAGLGGTSPRVVDTLTSGPGGGRERVTDYGDEGLFAR
;
A
#
# COMPACT_ATOMS: atom_id res chain seq x y z
N MET A 1 -15.16 -1.00 18.25
CA MET A 1 -16.04 0.11 17.84
C MET A 1 -16.19 0.08 16.34
N PRO A 2 -17.34 0.35 15.77
CA PRO A 2 -17.51 0.47 14.33
C PRO A 2 -16.63 1.60 13.80
N GLY A 3 -16.37 1.61 12.49
CA GLY A 3 -15.79 2.76 11.83
C GLY A 3 -16.62 3.99 12.13
N SER A 4 -15.98 5.14 12.33
CA SER A 4 -16.67 6.42 12.61
C SER A 4 -16.25 7.46 11.58
N VAL A 5 -17.19 8.31 11.19
CA VAL A 5 -16.90 9.44 10.31
C VAL A 5 -16.17 10.53 11.10
N ILE A 6 -15.15 11.10 10.50
CA ILE A 6 -14.45 12.31 10.96
C ILE A 6 -14.98 13.47 10.11
N ASP A 7 -15.43 14.54 10.73
CA ASP A 7 -16.06 15.67 10.03
C ASP A 7 -15.06 16.68 9.49
N GLU A 8 -13.97 16.95 10.21
CA GLU A 8 -12.97 17.95 9.84
C GLU A 8 -11.53 17.48 10.11
N PRO A 9 -10.74 17.18 9.05
CA PRO A 9 -11.15 17.05 7.64
C PRO A 9 -12.02 15.80 7.43
N LEU A 10 -12.93 15.84 6.44
CA LEU A 10 -13.85 14.73 6.19
C LEU A 10 -13.08 13.42 5.92
N GLY A 11 -13.37 12.42 6.75
CA GLY A 11 -12.64 11.16 6.73
C GLY A 11 -13.38 10.03 7.44
N VAL A 12 -12.69 8.89 7.59
CA VAL A 12 -13.16 7.74 8.35
C VAL A 12 -12.06 7.22 9.28
N SER A 13 -12.40 6.97 10.54
CA SER A 13 -11.56 6.25 11.50
C SER A 13 -11.98 4.78 11.52
N CYS A 14 -11.02 3.89 11.33
CA CYS A 14 -11.24 2.46 11.16
C CYS A 14 -10.52 1.67 12.24
N VAL A 15 -11.13 0.56 12.67
CA VAL A 15 -10.49 -0.46 13.49
C VAL A 15 -10.60 -1.79 12.72
N PHE A 16 -9.48 -2.33 12.28
CA PHE A 16 -9.41 -3.57 11.54
C PHE A 16 -9.44 -4.80 12.47
N MET A 17 -9.71 -5.98 11.91
CA MET A 17 -9.79 -7.25 12.67
C MET A 17 -8.51 -7.56 13.47
N ASP A 18 -7.36 -7.17 12.95
CA ASP A 18 -6.06 -7.32 13.62
C ASP A 18 -5.81 -6.29 14.76
N GLY A 19 -6.80 -5.46 15.07
CA GLY A 19 -6.73 -4.42 16.11
C GLY A 19 -6.02 -3.14 15.67
N ARG A 20 -5.49 -3.06 14.44
CA ARG A 20 -4.90 -1.83 13.92
C ARG A 20 -5.96 -0.75 13.78
N ARG A 21 -5.57 0.47 14.17
CA ARG A 21 -6.39 1.68 13.95
C ARG A 21 -5.75 2.53 12.88
N ALA A 22 -6.56 3.07 11.99
CA ALA A 22 -6.10 4.00 10.97
C ALA A 22 -7.20 5.02 10.63
N GLU A 23 -6.76 6.20 10.23
CA GLU A 23 -7.62 7.28 9.76
C GLU A 23 -7.33 7.55 8.29
N PHE A 24 -8.39 7.76 7.54
CA PHE A 24 -8.32 8.00 6.10
C PHE A 24 -9.16 9.21 5.76
N PHE A 25 -8.59 10.14 5.02
CA PHE A 25 -9.24 11.40 4.67
C PHE A 25 -9.62 11.44 3.21
N LEU A 26 -10.80 11.96 2.92
CA LEU A 26 -11.31 12.02 1.56
C LEU A 26 -10.54 13.06 0.72
N ASN A 27 -10.09 14.18 1.33
CA ASN A 27 -9.40 15.28 0.66
C ASN A 27 -10.15 15.76 -0.61
N GLU A 28 -11.46 15.94 -0.48
CA GLU A 28 -12.33 16.36 -1.58
C GLU A 28 -13.42 17.28 -1.03
N ASP A 29 -13.51 18.50 -1.58
CA ASP A 29 -14.42 19.53 -1.10
C ASP A 29 -15.72 19.61 -1.93
N ARG A 30 -15.81 18.82 -3.00
CA ARG A 30 -16.98 18.78 -3.88
C ARG A 30 -18.11 18.02 -3.25
N LEU A 31 -19.33 18.54 -3.45
CA LEU A 31 -20.57 17.89 -2.99
C LEU A 31 -20.49 17.45 -1.53
N PRO A 32 -20.22 18.36 -0.59
CA PRO A 32 -19.86 18.00 0.80
C PRO A 32 -20.92 17.17 1.53
N GLN A 33 -22.21 17.38 1.20
CA GLN A 33 -23.29 16.59 1.80
C GLN A 33 -23.30 15.16 1.28
N LEU A 34 -23.24 14.97 -0.04
CA LEU A 34 -23.15 13.63 -0.67
C LEU A 34 -21.84 12.93 -0.25
N ALA A 35 -20.73 13.65 -0.21
CA ALA A 35 -19.47 13.12 0.28
C ALA A 35 -19.59 12.58 1.71
N ARG A 36 -20.23 13.32 2.61
CA ARG A 36 -20.48 12.89 4.00
C ARG A 36 -21.40 11.66 4.07
N GLN A 37 -22.44 11.59 3.23
CA GLN A 37 -23.31 10.41 3.14
C GLN A 37 -22.53 9.17 2.70
N LEU A 38 -21.69 9.28 1.65
CA LEU A 38 -20.84 8.18 1.19
C LEU A 38 -19.79 7.77 2.23
N MET A 39 -19.27 8.71 3.01
CA MET A 39 -18.35 8.40 4.11
C MET A 39 -19.03 7.66 5.27
N ARG A 40 -20.32 7.90 5.54
CA ARG A 40 -21.09 7.10 6.51
C ARG A 40 -21.27 5.66 6.02
N ALA A 41 -21.61 5.48 4.73
CA ALA A 41 -21.67 4.15 4.13
C ALA A 41 -20.32 3.43 4.19
N LEU A 42 -19.21 4.13 3.91
CA LEU A 42 -17.87 3.57 4.03
C LEU A 42 -17.54 3.17 5.47
N ALA A 43 -17.84 4.03 6.44
CA ALA A 43 -17.60 3.75 7.87
C ALA A 43 -18.36 2.48 8.33
N ASP A 44 -19.56 2.25 7.81
CA ASP A 44 -20.32 1.05 8.11
C ASP A 44 -19.74 -0.21 7.45
N LEU A 45 -19.17 -0.12 6.25
CA LEU A 45 -18.47 -1.23 5.58
C LEU A 45 -17.16 -1.63 6.28
N VAL A 46 -16.52 -0.72 7.01
CA VAL A 46 -15.22 -0.93 7.67
C VAL A 46 -15.36 -1.29 9.15
N LYS A 47 -16.54 -1.62 9.64
CA LYS A 47 -16.68 -2.09 11.00
C LYS A 47 -16.07 -3.50 11.18
N PRO A 48 -15.70 -3.88 12.42
CA PRO A 48 -15.23 -5.23 12.70
C PRO A 48 -16.19 -6.28 12.15
N HIS A 49 -15.69 -7.23 11.39
CA HIS A 49 -16.47 -8.21 10.62
C HIS A 49 -17.32 -7.61 9.48
N GLY A 50 -17.02 -6.38 9.06
CA GLY A 50 -17.59 -5.78 7.84
C GLY A 50 -16.91 -6.29 6.58
N ASP A 51 -17.41 -5.81 5.42
CA ASP A 51 -16.92 -6.24 4.10
C ASP A 51 -15.50 -5.75 3.78
N LEU A 52 -15.01 -4.75 4.52
CA LEU A 52 -13.70 -4.14 4.30
C LEU A 52 -12.82 -4.25 5.55
N ASP A 53 -11.77 -5.06 5.47
CA ASP A 53 -10.83 -5.29 6.58
C ASP A 53 -9.36 -5.01 6.22
N SER A 54 -9.10 -4.20 5.20
CA SER A 54 -7.74 -3.80 4.86
C SER A 54 -7.60 -2.31 4.58
N PRO A 55 -6.49 -1.68 5.00
CA PRO A 55 -6.18 -0.29 4.68
C PRO A 55 -6.21 0.02 3.19
N ASP A 56 -5.72 -0.90 2.35
CA ASP A 56 -5.64 -0.70 0.90
C ASP A 56 -7.04 -0.74 0.26
N SER A 57 -7.94 -1.59 0.76
CA SER A 57 -9.34 -1.57 0.34
C SER A 57 -9.97 -0.21 0.64
N VAL A 58 -9.82 0.31 1.86
CA VAL A 58 -10.37 1.63 2.23
C VAL A 58 -9.84 2.74 1.32
N ARG A 59 -8.51 2.76 1.04
CA ARG A 59 -7.92 3.71 0.09
C ARG A 59 -8.53 3.59 -1.31
N GLY A 60 -8.75 2.37 -1.79
CA GLY A 60 -9.39 2.10 -3.08
C GLY A 60 -10.81 2.67 -3.17
N TYR A 61 -11.58 2.54 -2.08
CA TYR A 61 -12.92 3.13 -1.99
C TYR A 61 -12.88 4.65 -1.99
N LEU A 62 -11.98 5.28 -1.24
CA LEU A 62 -11.82 6.74 -1.26
C LEU A 62 -11.45 7.29 -2.64
N VAL A 63 -10.57 6.59 -3.36
CA VAL A 63 -10.25 6.95 -4.75
C VAL A 63 -11.51 6.88 -5.62
N SER A 64 -12.32 5.83 -5.47
CA SER A 64 -13.55 5.66 -6.23
C SER A 64 -14.60 6.73 -5.90
N ILE A 65 -14.74 7.10 -4.64
CA ILE A 65 -15.60 8.22 -4.19
C ILE A 65 -15.15 9.53 -4.86
N ARG A 66 -13.85 9.85 -4.85
CA ARG A 66 -13.33 11.07 -5.48
C ARG A 66 -13.64 11.13 -6.97
N PHE A 67 -13.46 10.05 -7.70
CA PHE A 67 -13.79 10.00 -9.13
C PHE A 67 -15.29 10.22 -9.35
N PHE A 68 -16.13 9.59 -8.56
CA PHE A 68 -17.58 9.72 -8.64
C PHE A 68 -18.04 11.15 -8.36
N LEU A 69 -17.60 11.76 -7.27
CA LEU A 69 -17.93 13.14 -6.90
C LEU A 69 -17.47 14.15 -7.98
N ARG A 70 -16.24 13.97 -8.50
CA ARG A 70 -15.72 14.82 -9.58
C ARG A 70 -16.55 14.75 -10.86
N ASP A 71 -17.01 13.57 -11.24
CA ASP A 71 -17.84 13.44 -12.43
C ASP A 71 -19.21 14.06 -12.23
N LEU A 72 -19.83 13.87 -11.08
CA LEU A 72 -21.10 14.50 -10.73
C LEU A 72 -21.00 16.04 -10.75
N ASP A 73 -20.00 16.60 -10.08
CA ASP A 73 -19.74 18.05 -10.03
C ASP A 73 -19.49 18.62 -11.43
N LYS A 74 -18.65 17.96 -12.23
CA LYS A 74 -18.38 18.35 -13.63
C LYS A 74 -19.63 18.48 -14.48
N HIS A 75 -20.69 17.73 -14.16
CA HIS A 75 -21.95 17.74 -14.87
C HIS A 75 -23.03 18.56 -14.17
N GLY A 76 -22.63 19.42 -13.21
CA GLY A 76 -23.54 20.37 -12.55
C GLY A 76 -24.47 19.75 -11.52
N PHE A 77 -24.20 18.54 -11.03
CA PHE A 77 -24.94 17.99 -9.89
C PHE A 77 -24.54 18.75 -8.63
N ALA A 78 -25.51 19.16 -7.83
CA ALA A 78 -25.28 19.93 -6.59
C ALA A 78 -26.10 19.41 -5.40
N GLY A 79 -26.70 18.22 -5.53
CA GLY A 79 -27.60 17.63 -4.55
C GLY A 79 -26.95 16.66 -3.59
N THR A 80 -27.80 15.96 -2.89
CA THR A 80 -27.51 14.87 -1.93
C THR A 80 -27.82 13.51 -2.59
N ALA A 81 -27.77 12.41 -1.84
CA ALA A 81 -28.08 11.09 -2.37
C ALA A 81 -29.55 10.96 -2.80
N GLU A 82 -30.45 11.64 -2.12
CA GLU A 82 -31.89 11.67 -2.45
C GLU A 82 -32.17 12.27 -3.84
N ASP A 83 -31.29 13.15 -4.31
CA ASP A 83 -31.40 13.81 -5.61
C ASP A 83 -30.78 13.01 -6.76
N LEU A 84 -30.16 11.87 -6.47
CA LEU A 84 -29.53 10.99 -7.45
C LEU A 84 -30.59 10.22 -8.25
N SER A 85 -30.94 10.73 -9.42
CA SER A 85 -31.82 10.01 -10.35
C SER A 85 -31.06 8.96 -11.17
N ARG A 86 -31.79 7.98 -11.71
CA ARG A 86 -31.23 6.94 -12.57
C ARG A 86 -30.40 7.49 -13.75
N PRO A 87 -30.81 8.53 -14.51
CA PRO A 87 -30.01 9.10 -15.60
C PRO A 87 -28.69 9.71 -15.11
N VAL A 88 -28.71 10.39 -13.96
CA VAL A 88 -27.51 10.97 -13.35
C VAL A 88 -26.53 9.88 -12.96
N LEU A 89 -27.02 8.84 -12.27
CA LEU A 89 -26.20 7.69 -11.89
C LEU A 89 -25.64 6.92 -13.08
N ALA A 90 -26.47 6.67 -14.12
CA ALA A 90 -26.05 5.96 -15.32
C ALA A 90 -24.87 6.67 -15.99
N ARG A 91 -24.95 8.00 -16.14
CA ARG A 91 -23.89 8.80 -16.71
C ARG A 91 -22.62 8.75 -15.85
N ALA A 92 -22.73 9.00 -14.56
CA ALA A 92 -21.59 9.03 -13.65
C ALA A 92 -20.89 7.66 -13.56
N LEU A 93 -21.64 6.55 -13.47
CA LEU A 93 -21.07 5.22 -13.44
C LEU A 93 -20.39 4.82 -14.77
N LEU A 94 -20.94 5.22 -15.91
CA LEU A 94 -20.32 5.02 -17.22
C LEU A 94 -19.02 5.82 -17.37
N ALA A 95 -18.94 7.00 -16.76
CA ALA A 95 -17.74 7.85 -16.80
C ALA A 95 -16.55 7.27 -16.00
N LEU A 96 -16.80 6.37 -15.05
CA LEU A 96 -15.74 5.76 -14.23
C LEU A 96 -14.74 4.91 -15.03
N LYS A 97 -15.02 4.57 -16.28
CA LYS A 97 -14.16 3.89 -17.28
C LYS A 97 -13.48 2.58 -16.84
N GLN A 98 -13.57 2.22 -15.57
CA GLN A 98 -12.93 1.01 -15.01
C GLN A 98 -13.86 0.36 -13.99
N GLY A 99 -14.13 -0.92 -14.17
CA GLY A 99 -14.98 -1.70 -13.26
C GLY A 99 -14.50 -1.69 -11.81
N ARG A 100 -13.19 -1.47 -11.58
CA ARG A 100 -12.61 -1.36 -10.23
C ARG A 100 -13.14 -0.16 -9.42
N HIS A 101 -13.66 0.87 -10.09
CA HIS A 101 -14.25 2.04 -9.42
C HIS A 101 -15.77 1.97 -9.37
N GLU A 102 -16.40 1.35 -10.38
CA GLU A 102 -17.85 1.20 -10.42
C GLU A 102 -18.37 0.30 -9.29
N SER A 103 -17.76 -0.86 -9.09
CA SER A 103 -18.19 -1.80 -8.04
C SER A 103 -18.14 -1.21 -6.63
N PRO A 104 -17.07 -0.53 -6.19
CA PRO A 104 -17.04 0.17 -4.91
C PRO A 104 -18.12 1.22 -4.78
N VAL A 105 -18.34 2.05 -5.81
CA VAL A 105 -19.37 3.10 -5.77
C VAL A 105 -20.75 2.48 -5.64
N ARG A 106 -21.09 1.44 -6.43
CA ARG A 106 -22.38 0.75 -6.30
C ARG A 106 -22.57 0.15 -4.92
N LEU A 107 -21.54 -0.46 -4.34
CA LEU A 107 -21.63 -1.02 -3.00
C LEU A 107 -21.87 0.08 -1.95
N LEU A 108 -21.19 1.21 -2.04
CA LEU A 108 -21.43 2.36 -1.16
C LEU A 108 -22.85 2.91 -1.29
N LEU A 109 -23.37 3.03 -2.50
CA LEU A 109 -24.74 3.49 -2.74
C LEU A 109 -25.76 2.51 -2.16
N ARG A 110 -25.59 1.20 -2.34
CA ARG A 110 -26.45 0.19 -1.70
C ARG A 110 -26.41 0.31 -0.18
N ARG A 111 -25.21 0.43 0.36
CA ARG A 111 -25.04 0.53 1.80
C ARG A 111 -25.65 1.80 2.37
N LEU A 112 -25.55 2.90 1.63
CA LEU A 112 -26.21 4.15 1.98
C LEU A 112 -27.76 3.99 1.98
N ASP A 113 -28.30 3.33 0.96
CA ASP A 113 -29.73 3.05 0.91
C ASP A 113 -30.20 2.11 2.03
N ASP A 114 -29.41 1.10 2.37
CA ASP A 114 -29.68 0.21 3.51
C ASP A 114 -29.73 0.96 4.85
N LEU A 115 -28.90 1.99 5.01
CA LEU A 115 -28.79 2.77 6.24
C LEU A 115 -29.86 3.87 6.35
N GLU A 116 -30.13 4.56 5.24
CA GLU A 116 -30.90 5.81 5.24
C GLU A 116 -32.20 5.72 4.40
N GLY A 117 -32.35 4.69 3.54
CA GLY A 117 -33.55 4.49 2.72
C GLY A 117 -33.77 5.60 1.69
N VAL A 118 -32.69 6.15 1.14
CA VAL A 118 -32.71 7.41 0.36
C VAL A 118 -33.16 7.24 -1.09
N PHE A 119 -33.10 6.01 -1.65
CA PHE A 119 -33.36 5.82 -3.08
C PHE A 119 -34.81 5.40 -3.38
N GLU A 120 -35.35 5.96 -4.45
CA GLU A 120 -36.57 5.47 -5.07
C GLU A 120 -36.39 4.06 -5.65
N ALA A 121 -37.48 3.34 -5.86
CA ALA A 121 -37.46 1.93 -6.26
C ALA A 121 -36.77 1.68 -7.63
N ASP A 122 -36.82 2.63 -8.56
CA ASP A 122 -36.15 2.51 -9.87
C ASP A 122 -34.65 2.77 -9.75
N VAL A 123 -34.22 3.70 -8.89
CA VAL A 123 -32.80 3.99 -8.56
C VAL A 123 -32.19 2.80 -7.84
N ARG A 124 -32.90 2.24 -6.85
CA ARG A 124 -32.46 1.04 -6.10
C ARG A 124 -32.24 -0.13 -7.05
N ARG A 125 -33.20 -0.45 -7.91
CA ARG A 125 -33.05 -1.52 -8.91
C ARG A 125 -31.90 -1.27 -9.89
N PHE A 126 -31.62 -0.01 -10.20
CA PHE A 126 -30.49 0.35 -11.05
C PHE A 126 -29.14 0.16 -10.33
N VAL A 127 -29.04 0.56 -9.08
CA VAL A 127 -27.82 0.37 -8.24
C VAL A 127 -27.54 -1.12 -8.00
N ASP A 128 -28.59 -1.94 -7.86
CA ASP A 128 -28.49 -3.40 -7.73
C ASP A 128 -28.17 -4.13 -9.03
N GLY A 129 -28.33 -3.45 -10.16
CA GLY A 129 -28.10 -4.01 -11.48
C GLY A 129 -26.63 -4.37 -11.74
N ARG A 130 -26.39 -4.93 -12.94
CA ARG A 130 -25.05 -5.30 -13.39
C ARG A 130 -24.17 -4.06 -13.59
N ASN A 131 -22.88 -4.21 -13.30
CA ASN A 131 -21.89 -3.20 -13.60
C ASN A 131 -21.75 -3.00 -15.11
N PHE A 132 -21.64 -1.75 -15.57
CA PHE A 132 -21.40 -1.41 -16.97
C PHE A 132 -20.05 -1.92 -17.48
N HIS A 133 -19.03 -1.85 -16.60
CA HIS A 133 -17.67 -2.24 -16.89
C HIS A 133 -17.34 -3.65 -16.35
N ALA A 134 -18.37 -4.44 -16.04
CA ALA A 134 -18.15 -5.84 -15.70
C ALA A 134 -17.57 -6.56 -16.92
N ARG A 135 -16.39 -7.15 -16.76
CA ARG A 135 -15.90 -8.07 -17.79
C ARG A 135 -16.89 -9.23 -17.90
N PRO A 136 -17.28 -9.64 -19.11
CA PRO A 136 -18.05 -10.85 -19.31
C PRO A 136 -17.38 -12.00 -18.52
N ALA A 137 -18.21 -12.87 -17.94
CA ALA A 137 -17.68 -14.02 -17.21
C ALA A 137 -16.77 -14.90 -18.11
N GLU A 138 -17.03 -14.88 -19.41
CA GLU A 138 -16.25 -15.54 -20.45
C GLU A 138 -14.83 -15.03 -20.60
N ASP A 139 -14.56 -13.74 -20.25
CA ASP A 139 -13.21 -13.16 -20.25
C ASP A 139 -12.41 -13.49 -18.97
N ARG A 140 -13.06 -14.12 -18.00
CA ARG A 140 -12.39 -14.58 -16.78
C ARG A 140 -11.87 -16.00 -16.99
N HIS A 141 -10.91 -16.14 -17.87
CA HIS A 141 -10.15 -17.39 -17.92
C HIS A 141 -9.37 -17.51 -16.61
N PRO A 142 -9.64 -18.50 -15.77
CA PRO A 142 -8.78 -18.76 -14.63
C PRO A 142 -7.37 -18.97 -15.15
N LEU A 143 -6.39 -18.41 -14.45
CA LEU A 143 -4.99 -18.68 -14.79
C LEU A 143 -4.79 -20.19 -14.79
N VAL A 144 -4.17 -20.69 -15.86
CA VAL A 144 -3.82 -22.11 -15.94
C VAL A 144 -2.90 -22.43 -14.75
N PRO A 145 -3.25 -23.41 -13.90
CA PRO A 145 -2.36 -23.77 -12.81
C PRO A 145 -1.01 -24.24 -13.36
N TYR A 146 0.04 -23.96 -12.61
CA TYR A 146 1.36 -24.48 -12.96
C TYR A 146 1.32 -26.00 -13.06
N SER A 147 1.95 -26.55 -14.09
CA SER A 147 2.24 -27.97 -14.14
C SER A 147 3.21 -28.34 -13.02
N GLU A 148 3.23 -29.60 -12.61
CA GLU A 148 4.16 -30.08 -11.57
C GLU A 148 5.62 -29.73 -11.89
N ARG A 149 6.01 -29.81 -13.17
CA ARG A 149 7.36 -29.44 -13.61
C ARG A 149 7.66 -27.96 -13.47
N GLU A 150 6.73 -27.11 -13.85
CA GLU A 150 6.87 -25.64 -13.70
C GLU A 150 6.93 -25.26 -12.23
N TRP A 151 6.08 -25.90 -11.41
CA TRP A 151 6.08 -25.69 -9.97
C TRP A 151 7.40 -26.12 -9.33
N ALA A 152 7.91 -27.32 -9.66
CA ALA A 152 9.20 -27.79 -9.17
C ALA A 152 10.36 -26.86 -9.58
N ASN A 153 10.34 -26.35 -10.81
CA ASN A 153 11.32 -25.38 -11.30
C ASN A 153 11.23 -24.06 -10.50
N LEU A 154 10.03 -23.54 -10.27
CA LEU A 154 9.82 -22.32 -9.47
C LEU A 154 10.38 -22.49 -8.06
N ILE A 155 10.08 -23.60 -7.39
CA ILE A 155 10.60 -23.88 -6.05
C ILE A 155 12.13 -23.98 -6.05
N SER A 156 12.72 -24.70 -7.00
CA SER A 156 14.17 -24.81 -7.12
C SER A 156 14.85 -23.45 -7.32
N VAL A 157 14.27 -22.58 -8.15
CA VAL A 157 14.77 -21.22 -8.35
C VAL A 157 14.68 -20.41 -7.05
N CYS A 158 13.55 -20.48 -6.36
CA CYS A 158 13.35 -19.80 -5.08
C CYS A 158 14.35 -20.28 -4.02
N GLU A 159 14.59 -21.58 -3.92
CA GLU A 159 15.60 -22.16 -3.00
C GLU A 159 17.02 -21.67 -3.35
N GLY A 160 17.35 -21.62 -4.64
CA GLY A 160 18.63 -21.07 -5.09
C GLY A 160 18.80 -19.59 -4.74
N ILE A 161 17.76 -18.77 -4.94
CA ILE A 161 17.77 -17.33 -4.58
C ILE A 161 17.94 -17.15 -3.08
N THR A 162 17.12 -17.81 -2.28
CA THR A 162 17.14 -17.67 -0.82
C THR A 162 18.42 -18.23 -0.20
N GLY A 163 18.97 -19.34 -0.74
CA GLY A 163 20.24 -19.91 -0.30
C GLY A 163 21.41 -18.94 -0.52
N ARG A 164 21.50 -18.34 -1.71
CA ARG A 164 22.54 -17.33 -2.00
C ARG A 164 22.37 -16.10 -1.12
N ALA A 165 21.15 -15.60 -0.96
CA ALA A 165 20.87 -14.44 -0.10
C ALA A 165 21.25 -14.71 1.35
N TYR A 166 20.92 -15.88 1.88
CA TYR A 166 21.29 -16.28 3.25
C TYR A 166 22.80 -16.41 3.45
N THR A 167 23.51 -16.94 2.47
CA THR A 167 24.98 -17.02 2.50
C THR A 167 25.61 -15.62 2.50
N ALA A 168 25.11 -14.73 1.64
CA ALA A 168 25.56 -13.34 1.60
C ALA A 168 25.26 -12.61 2.91
N PHE A 169 24.07 -12.82 3.48
CA PHE A 169 23.70 -12.26 4.78
C PHE A 169 24.65 -12.71 5.91
N LYS A 170 24.94 -14.01 6.02
CA LYS A 170 25.89 -14.51 7.03
C LYS A 170 27.27 -13.90 6.87
N ALA A 171 27.77 -13.79 5.65
CA ALA A 171 29.05 -13.18 5.38
C ALA A 171 29.07 -11.69 5.78
N ALA A 172 28.01 -10.94 5.42
CA ALA A 172 27.86 -9.53 5.77
C ALA A 172 27.78 -9.30 7.28
N VAL A 173 27.07 -10.18 8.00
CA VAL A 173 27.02 -10.13 9.48
C VAL A 173 28.40 -10.37 10.08
N GLN A 174 29.14 -11.37 9.60
CA GLN A 174 30.52 -11.63 10.08
C GLN A 174 31.50 -10.49 9.73
N GLU A 175 31.36 -9.87 8.55
CA GLU A 175 32.12 -8.67 8.21
C GLU A 175 31.77 -7.52 9.18
N ALA A 176 30.49 -7.29 9.45
CA ALA A 176 30.04 -6.26 10.37
C ALA A 176 30.55 -6.45 11.80
N GLU A 177 30.68 -7.67 12.29
CA GLU A 177 31.19 -7.98 13.63
C GLU A 177 32.69 -7.60 13.81
N ARG A 178 33.44 -7.57 12.71
CA ARG A 178 34.86 -7.16 12.69
C ARG A 178 35.03 -5.68 12.39
N GLY A 179 33.93 -5.00 11.99
CA GLY A 179 33.93 -3.60 11.60
C GLY A 179 33.77 -2.65 12.78
N GLN A 180 33.94 -1.38 12.47
CA GLN A 180 33.66 -0.25 13.36
C GLN A 180 33.10 0.92 12.54
N ASP A 181 32.70 2.01 13.20
CA ASP A 181 32.23 3.20 12.50
C ASP A 181 33.26 3.69 11.48
N VAL A 182 32.80 3.94 10.24
CA VAL A 182 33.66 4.41 9.14
C VAL A 182 34.31 5.77 9.44
N THR A 183 33.72 6.58 10.33
CA THR A 183 34.32 7.85 10.77
C THR A 183 35.57 7.66 11.60
N VAL A 184 35.67 6.52 12.28
CA VAL A 184 36.83 6.12 13.13
C VAL A 184 37.78 5.24 12.34
N GLY A 185 37.25 4.13 11.77
CA GLY A 185 38.08 3.11 11.13
C GLY A 185 38.43 3.38 9.67
N GLY A 186 37.74 4.34 9.02
CA GLY A 186 37.86 4.59 7.58
C GLY A 186 37.03 3.62 6.75
N TRP A 187 37.23 3.67 5.42
CA TRP A 187 36.46 2.88 4.47
C TRP A 187 37.06 1.49 4.28
N SER A 188 36.36 0.47 4.76
CA SER A 188 36.58 -0.95 4.46
C SER A 188 35.25 -1.68 4.30
N ARG A 189 35.28 -2.94 3.84
CA ARG A 189 34.06 -3.75 3.75
C ARG A 189 33.41 -3.94 5.10
N GLU A 190 34.21 -4.30 6.08
CA GLU A 190 33.79 -4.54 7.46
C GLU A 190 33.13 -3.31 8.08
N ASN A 191 33.73 -2.14 7.90
CA ASN A 191 33.22 -0.88 8.44
C ASN A 191 31.92 -0.43 7.75
N VAL A 192 31.79 -0.64 6.43
CA VAL A 192 30.55 -0.38 5.69
C VAL A 192 29.45 -1.33 6.17
N GLN A 193 29.72 -2.63 6.32
CA GLN A 193 28.74 -3.58 6.83
C GLN A 193 28.35 -3.27 8.28
N TRP A 194 29.29 -2.85 9.10
CA TRP A 194 29.01 -2.40 10.46
C TRP A 194 28.04 -1.23 10.48
N MET A 195 28.29 -0.21 9.67
CA MET A 195 27.40 0.95 9.54
C MET A 195 25.98 0.58 9.09
N LEU A 196 25.87 -0.23 8.05
CA LEU A 196 24.59 -0.69 7.53
C LEU A 196 23.80 -1.49 8.58
N ARG A 197 24.48 -2.38 9.33
CA ARG A 197 23.85 -3.20 10.36
C ARG A 197 23.33 -2.37 11.55
N HIS A 198 24.07 -1.36 11.98
CA HIS A 198 23.76 -0.60 13.20
C HIS A 198 22.88 0.63 12.94
N ARG A 199 22.93 1.21 11.75
CA ARG A 199 22.22 2.44 11.41
C ARG A 199 21.13 2.26 10.34
N GLY A 200 21.06 1.09 9.71
CA GLY A 200 20.10 0.80 8.64
C GLY A 200 20.57 1.20 7.24
N PRO A 201 19.74 0.97 6.19
CA PRO A 201 20.15 1.15 4.80
C PRO A 201 20.08 2.60 4.31
N GLU A 202 19.23 3.45 4.92
CA GLU A 202 18.94 4.80 4.41
C GLU A 202 19.72 5.87 5.17
N GLY A 203 20.42 6.71 4.42
CA GLY A 203 21.09 7.91 4.96
C GLY A 203 22.25 7.68 5.92
N THR A 204 22.66 6.44 6.09
CA THR A 204 23.61 6.04 7.13
C THR A 204 25.08 6.22 6.77
N LEU A 205 25.38 6.23 5.46
CA LEU A 205 26.77 6.41 5.04
C LEU A 205 27.10 7.91 5.01
N PRO A 206 28.05 8.37 5.82
CA PRO A 206 28.36 9.78 5.93
C PRO A 206 28.87 10.34 4.59
N ARG A 207 28.43 11.53 4.22
CA ARG A 207 28.85 12.21 2.97
C ARG A 207 30.35 12.50 2.95
N ARG A 208 30.97 12.63 4.13
CA ARG A 208 32.40 12.83 4.28
C ARG A 208 32.93 12.01 5.46
N VAL A 209 34.07 11.35 5.28
CA VAL A 209 34.83 10.68 6.33
C VAL A 209 36.25 11.18 6.26
N ARG A 210 36.80 11.68 7.38
CA ARG A 210 38.13 12.22 7.46
C ARG A 210 38.44 13.24 6.34
N GLY A 211 37.50 14.14 6.06
CA GLY A 211 37.64 15.18 5.05
C GLY A 211 37.47 14.73 3.58
N GLN A 212 37.39 13.45 3.30
CA GLN A 212 37.18 12.91 1.97
C GLN A 212 35.68 12.76 1.69
N TYR A 213 35.28 13.00 0.45
CA TYR A 213 33.92 12.69 0.02
C TYR A 213 33.69 11.18 0.13
N ALA A 214 32.89 10.82 1.06
CA ALA A 214 32.38 9.47 1.27
C ALA A 214 31.41 9.15 0.17
N ALA A 215 31.86 9.06 -0.98
CA ALA A 215 30.89 8.93 -2.00
C ALA A 215 30.96 7.58 -2.63
N VAL A 216 30.03 7.40 -3.51
CA VAL A 216 29.93 6.40 -4.54
C VAL A 216 31.32 5.92 -5.00
N ARG A 217 32.31 6.81 -5.12
CA ARG A 217 33.69 6.48 -5.52
C ARG A 217 34.46 5.59 -4.54
N GLN A 218 34.27 5.72 -3.23
CA GLN A 218 34.91 4.83 -2.24
C GLN A 218 34.16 3.51 -2.15
N LEU A 219 32.82 3.57 -2.17
CA LEU A 219 32.01 2.36 -2.21
C LEU A 219 32.25 1.56 -3.48
N THR A 220 32.39 2.20 -4.65
CA THR A 220 32.69 1.53 -5.92
C THR A 220 34.07 0.83 -5.90
N LYS A 221 35.04 1.32 -5.16
CA LYS A 221 36.33 0.63 -4.99
C LYS A 221 36.21 -0.61 -4.11
N ILE A 222 35.30 -0.61 -3.15
CA ILE A 222 35.11 -1.70 -2.19
C ILE A 222 34.08 -2.70 -2.72
N TYR A 223 33.03 -2.18 -3.36
CA TYR A 223 31.93 -2.95 -3.94
C TYR A 223 31.74 -2.57 -5.41
N PRO A 224 31.88 -3.53 -6.36
CA PRO A 224 31.70 -3.27 -7.79
C PRO A 224 30.34 -2.63 -8.13
N GLY A 225 29.27 -2.99 -7.43
CA GLY A 225 27.92 -2.45 -7.57
C GLY A 225 27.64 -1.15 -6.84
N ALA A 226 28.66 -0.30 -6.59
CA ALA A 226 28.52 1.00 -5.92
C ALA A 226 27.82 0.95 -4.53
N GLY A 227 27.97 -0.15 -3.83
CA GLY A 227 27.40 -0.35 -2.49
C GLY A 227 26.03 -1.02 -2.47
N ASN A 228 25.35 -1.18 -3.62
CA ASN A 228 24.07 -1.90 -3.68
C ASN A 228 24.20 -3.35 -3.20
N GLU A 229 25.32 -4.01 -3.49
CA GLU A 229 25.60 -5.37 -3.02
C GLU A 229 25.72 -5.42 -1.50
N ALA A 230 26.36 -4.42 -0.89
CA ALA A 230 26.48 -4.33 0.57
C ALA A 230 25.10 -4.20 1.24
N VAL A 231 24.25 -3.33 0.68
CA VAL A 231 22.88 -3.15 1.17
C VAL A 231 22.07 -4.42 0.96
N ALA A 232 22.13 -5.00 -0.24
CA ALA A 232 21.34 -6.19 -0.58
C ALA A 232 21.72 -7.43 0.26
N ALA A 233 22.94 -7.49 0.77
CA ALA A 233 23.39 -8.58 1.63
C ALA A 233 22.70 -8.55 3.01
N LEU A 234 22.50 -7.38 3.61
CA LEU A 234 21.83 -7.23 4.92
C LEU A 234 20.32 -6.98 4.79
N PHE A 235 19.89 -6.33 3.71
CA PHE A 235 18.49 -5.91 3.49
C PHE A 235 17.98 -6.51 2.18
N PRO A 236 17.21 -7.62 2.25
CA PRO A 236 16.78 -8.33 1.05
C PRO A 236 15.82 -7.47 0.23
N GLY A 237 16.10 -7.33 -1.06
CA GLY A 237 15.21 -6.68 -2.02
C GLY A 237 13.96 -7.51 -2.30
N LEU A 238 12.97 -6.90 -2.96
CA LEU A 238 11.66 -7.50 -3.23
C LEU A 238 11.74 -8.89 -3.85
N GLY A 239 12.64 -9.13 -4.80
CA GLY A 239 12.79 -10.45 -5.45
C GLY A 239 13.17 -11.56 -4.45
N ILE A 240 14.02 -11.26 -3.47
CA ILE A 240 14.40 -12.21 -2.42
C ILE A 240 13.22 -12.41 -1.47
N VAL A 241 12.51 -11.35 -1.10
CA VAL A 241 11.32 -11.41 -0.23
C VAL A 241 10.22 -12.25 -0.88
N PHE A 242 9.99 -12.11 -2.19
CA PHE A 242 9.04 -12.94 -2.93
C PHE A 242 9.43 -14.43 -2.91
N ALA A 243 10.71 -14.75 -3.13
CA ALA A 243 11.17 -16.13 -3.07
C ALA A 243 10.96 -16.75 -1.68
N TYR A 244 11.24 -16.02 -0.60
CA TYR A 244 10.94 -16.46 0.77
C TYR A 244 9.44 -16.67 0.99
N ARG A 245 8.59 -15.76 0.52
CA ARG A 245 7.13 -15.88 0.65
C ARG A 245 6.58 -17.11 -0.06
N ILE A 246 7.05 -17.39 -1.29
CA ILE A 246 6.65 -18.59 -2.04
C ILE A 246 7.04 -19.84 -1.27
N LEU A 247 8.29 -19.94 -0.81
CA LEU A 247 8.76 -21.11 -0.05
C LEU A 247 8.02 -21.27 1.28
N LEU A 248 7.77 -20.19 2.00
CA LEU A 248 6.99 -20.22 3.24
C LEU A 248 5.58 -20.72 2.98
N GLY A 249 4.89 -20.14 2.00
CA GLY A 249 3.53 -20.56 1.63
C GLY A 249 3.47 -22.03 1.24
N THR A 250 4.43 -22.48 0.43
CA THR A 250 4.50 -23.89 0.01
C THR A 250 4.70 -24.86 1.17
N ARG A 251 5.53 -24.49 2.15
CA ARG A 251 5.86 -25.36 3.30
C ARG A 251 4.82 -25.31 4.42
N THR A 252 4.11 -24.20 4.55
CA THR A 252 3.14 -24.01 5.65
C THR A 252 1.69 -24.08 5.20
N GLY A 253 1.41 -24.04 3.90
CA GLY A 253 0.05 -23.93 3.38
C GLY A 253 -0.61 -22.56 3.57
N ILE A 254 0.12 -21.59 4.13
CA ILE A 254 -0.41 -20.23 4.33
C ILE A 254 -0.49 -19.52 2.99
N VAL A 255 -1.69 -19.02 2.64
CA VAL A 255 -1.91 -18.25 1.42
C VAL A 255 -1.18 -16.89 1.46
N ALA A 256 -0.93 -16.31 0.28
CA ALA A 256 -0.13 -15.10 0.13
C ALA A 256 -0.59 -13.94 1.02
N ASP A 257 -1.89 -13.74 1.17
CA ASP A 257 -2.48 -12.69 2.02
C ASP A 257 -2.18 -12.93 3.51
N GLY A 258 -2.24 -14.20 3.96
CA GLY A 258 -1.85 -14.57 5.32
C GLY A 258 -0.36 -14.34 5.59
N ILE A 259 0.51 -14.58 4.60
CA ILE A 259 1.95 -14.32 4.71
C ILE A 259 2.23 -12.82 4.81
N ALA A 260 1.47 -11.99 4.10
CA ALA A 260 1.59 -10.53 4.20
C ALA A 260 1.25 -10.03 5.62
N GLY A 261 0.30 -10.69 6.29
CA GLY A 261 -0.06 -10.41 7.68
C GLY A 261 0.96 -10.88 8.72
N LEU A 262 1.80 -11.87 8.39
CA LEU A 262 2.89 -12.35 9.25
C LEU A 262 4.09 -11.40 9.31
N GLY A 263 4.17 -10.43 8.40
CA GLY A 263 5.14 -9.34 8.48
C GLY A 263 4.86 -8.59 9.77
N GLY A 264 5.54 -9.01 10.83
CA GLY A 264 5.50 -8.33 12.12
C GLY A 264 5.69 -6.85 11.88
N THR A 265 4.99 -6.05 12.67
CA THR A 265 5.20 -4.61 12.79
C THR A 265 6.64 -4.31 12.44
N SER A 266 6.86 -3.66 11.28
CA SER A 266 8.14 -2.99 11.03
C SER A 266 8.52 -2.37 12.36
N PRO A 267 9.72 -2.61 12.90
CA PRO A 267 10.12 -1.86 14.06
C PRO A 267 9.86 -0.41 13.66
N ARG A 268 8.86 0.20 14.27
CA ARG A 268 8.74 1.64 14.22
C ARG A 268 10.12 2.08 14.66
N VAL A 269 10.86 2.70 13.73
CA VAL A 269 11.88 3.64 14.12
C VAL A 269 11.08 4.62 14.97
N VAL A 270 11.13 4.44 16.27
CA VAL A 270 10.63 5.42 17.21
C VAL A 270 11.65 6.53 17.04
N ASP A 271 11.37 7.46 16.14
CA ASP A 271 11.97 8.76 16.17
C ASP A 271 11.59 9.37 17.54
N THR A 272 12.41 9.08 18.51
CA THR A 272 12.54 9.91 19.70
C THR A 272 13.23 11.20 19.24
N LEU A 273 12.50 11.97 18.43
CA LEU A 273 12.77 13.38 18.30
C LEU A 273 12.37 13.99 19.64
N THR A 274 13.37 14.20 20.49
CA THR A 274 13.31 15.14 21.60
C THR A 274 12.68 16.41 21.07
N SER A 275 11.46 16.67 21.52
CA SER A 275 10.72 17.90 21.28
C SER A 275 11.49 19.07 21.89
N GLY A 276 12.22 19.79 21.03
CA GLY A 276 12.61 21.17 21.32
C GLY A 276 11.39 22.07 21.08
N PRO A 277 11.18 23.14 21.86
CA PRO A 277 10.05 24.04 21.72
C PRO A 277 10.26 24.96 20.52
N GLY A 278 9.57 24.71 19.39
CA GLY A 278 9.64 25.57 18.22
C GLY A 278 8.81 25.00 17.09
N GLY A 279 7.60 25.52 16.92
CA GLY A 279 6.59 25.04 15.99
C GLY A 279 6.99 25.11 14.51
N GLY A 280 6.71 24.05 13.80
CA GLY A 280 6.74 23.94 12.36
C GLY A 280 5.95 22.72 11.93
N ARG A 281 4.72 22.94 11.42
CA ARG A 281 3.94 21.90 10.78
C ARG A 281 4.63 21.56 9.45
N GLU A 282 5.30 20.42 9.38
CA GLU A 282 5.73 19.86 8.10
C GLU A 282 4.52 19.22 7.39
N ARG A 283 4.21 19.78 6.23
CA ARG A 283 3.30 19.16 5.26
C ARG A 283 3.98 17.94 4.66
N VAL A 284 3.38 16.77 4.84
CA VAL A 284 3.69 15.60 4.02
C VAL A 284 3.23 15.91 2.59
N THR A 285 4.16 16.18 1.70
CA THR A 285 3.92 16.33 0.27
C THR A 285 3.65 14.97 -0.34
N ASP A 286 2.47 14.85 -0.93
CA ASP A 286 1.99 13.75 -1.74
C ASP A 286 2.90 13.60 -2.98
N TYR A 287 3.61 12.46 -3.08
CA TYR A 287 4.33 12.11 -4.31
C TYR A 287 3.33 11.61 -5.33
N GLY A 288 3.10 12.43 -6.35
CA GLY A 288 2.29 12.13 -7.51
C GLY A 288 2.76 10.86 -8.21
N ASP A 289 1.80 9.97 -8.43
CA ASP A 289 1.93 8.74 -9.20
C ASP A 289 1.82 9.10 -10.70
N GLU A 290 2.92 9.51 -11.30
CA GLU A 290 3.04 9.61 -12.76
C GLU A 290 4.26 8.81 -13.24
N GLY A 291 3.98 7.69 -13.88
CA GLY A 291 4.87 7.09 -14.89
C GLY A 291 5.73 5.93 -14.48
N LEU A 292 5.17 4.74 -14.54
CA LEU A 292 5.95 3.51 -14.77
C LEU A 292 5.09 2.37 -15.35
N PHE A 293 4.57 2.58 -16.59
CA PHE A 293 4.21 1.49 -17.51
C PHE A 293 4.30 1.99 -18.95
N ALA A 294 5.51 2.01 -19.49
CA ALA A 294 5.77 1.96 -20.93
C ALA A 294 7.04 1.15 -21.15
N ARG A 295 6.88 -0.14 -21.39
CA ARG A 295 7.44 -1.07 -22.36
C ARG A 295 7.32 -2.50 -21.87
#